data_e8d9e9ef86ee189a221472cb8d6a065a
#
_entry.id   e8d9e9ef86ee189a221472cb8d6a065a
#
_cell.length_a   1.000
_cell.length_b   1.000
_cell.length_c   1.000
_cell.angle_alpha   90.00
_cell.angle_beta   90.00
_cell.angle_gamma   90.00
#
_symmetry.space_group_name_H-M   'P 1'
#
loop_
_entity.id
_entity.type
_entity.pdbx_description
1 polymer ?
#
loop_
_entity_poly.entity_id
_entity_poly.type
_entity_poly.pdbx_seq_one_letter_code
_entity_poly.pdbx_strand_id
1 'polypeptide(L)'
;MKFIKIAILVIITSITFSFNVSANSVLNEILSSGTLKAGTTGDFNPFSTRDPATNKYQGYDIDVMSELAKDMGVEIEFVATDWKTIVNGVVAGKYHITGSASIKASRMKAAGFSESYLAVVFKPFTTTDKFDKFSGWESINKDGVRVATTLGTAMEPMVKEWFPNANIKSVEAPARGYQEVLSGRADVFVTSKLEGSTLKAKYPNVKEIEVDSPRNPTPLAMLLPQADQVWINYVNHWIKIKTAKGFFKSTAEKWGL
;
A
#
# COMPACT_ATOMS: atom_id res chain seq x y z
N MET A 1 -82.24 -6.77 31.00
CA MET A 1 -80.82 -6.71 31.43
C MET A 1 -79.93 -6.72 30.23
N LYS A 2 -79.38 -5.58 29.81
CA LYS A 2 -78.47 -5.44 28.64
C LYS A 2 -77.06 -5.34 29.17
N PHE A 3 -76.19 -6.31 28.84
CA PHE A 3 -74.80 -6.28 29.15
C PHE A 3 -74.03 -5.49 28.06
N ILE A 4 -73.49 -4.34 28.46
CA ILE A 4 -72.61 -3.51 27.66
C ILE A 4 -71.19 -4.11 27.79
N LYS A 5 -70.65 -4.65 26.68
CA LYS A 5 -69.25 -5.11 26.57
C LYS A 5 -68.40 -3.89 26.19
N ILE A 6 -67.64 -3.37 27.13
CA ILE A 6 -66.63 -2.34 26.87
C ILE A 6 -65.36 -3.06 26.32
N ALA A 7 -65.05 -2.83 25.04
CA ALA A 7 -63.78 -3.28 24.43
C ALA A 7 -62.73 -2.20 24.69
N ILE A 8 -61.75 -2.50 25.53
CA ILE A 8 -60.59 -1.64 25.75
C ILE A 8 -59.59 -1.92 24.62
N LEU A 9 -59.47 -0.95 23.70
CA LEU A 9 -58.45 -0.97 22.63
C LEU A 9 -57.13 -0.45 23.21
N VAL A 10 -56.22 -1.34 23.53
CA VAL A 10 -54.84 -0.99 23.94
C VAL A 10 -54.03 -0.67 22.69
N ILE A 11 -53.81 0.60 22.40
CA ILE A 11 -52.90 1.08 21.37
C ILE A 11 -51.46 1.01 21.94
N ILE A 12 -50.73 -0.04 21.58
CA ILE A 12 -49.31 -0.13 21.87
C ILE A 12 -48.55 0.74 20.84
N THR A 13 -48.23 1.95 21.24
CA THR A 13 -47.36 2.85 20.47
C THR A 13 -45.95 2.33 20.58
N SER A 14 -45.50 1.55 19.58
CA SER A 14 -44.12 1.12 19.45
C SER A 14 -43.26 2.35 19.11
N ILE A 15 -42.62 2.96 20.11
CA ILE A 15 -41.61 3.99 19.91
C ILE A 15 -40.35 3.25 19.43
N THR A 16 -40.16 3.18 18.12
CA THR A 16 -38.90 2.75 17.53
C THR A 16 -37.84 3.83 17.78
N PHE A 17 -37.05 3.66 18.84
CA PHE A 17 -35.81 4.41 18.99
C PHE A 17 -34.87 3.97 17.87
N SER A 18 -34.86 4.73 16.79
CA SER A 18 -33.80 4.64 15.79
C SER A 18 -32.53 5.19 16.45
N PHE A 19 -31.72 4.30 17.03
CA PHE A 19 -30.36 4.65 17.37
C PHE A 19 -29.64 4.89 16.05
N ASN A 20 -29.50 6.16 15.66
CA ASN A 20 -28.51 6.55 14.68
C ASN A 20 -27.14 6.24 15.31
N VAL A 21 -26.67 5.03 15.13
CA VAL A 21 -25.25 4.72 15.30
C VAL A 21 -24.56 5.41 14.13
N SER A 22 -24.32 6.71 14.27
CA SER A 22 -23.34 7.39 13.44
C SER A 22 -22.00 6.69 13.74
N ALA A 23 -21.56 5.83 12.84
CA ALA A 23 -20.24 5.26 12.95
C ALA A 23 -19.25 6.43 13.08
N ASN A 24 -18.58 6.51 14.22
CA ASN A 24 -17.68 7.62 14.48
C ASN A 24 -16.56 7.55 13.45
N SER A 25 -16.38 8.61 12.65
CA SER A 25 -15.31 8.63 11.64
C SER A 25 -13.94 8.52 12.30
N VAL A 26 -13.04 7.79 11.66
CA VAL A 26 -11.62 7.72 12.03
C VAL A 26 -11.00 9.11 12.15
N LEU A 27 -11.45 10.09 11.36
CA LEU A 27 -11.02 11.49 11.53
C LEU A 27 -11.29 12.00 12.95
N ASN A 28 -12.49 11.75 13.50
CA ASN A 28 -12.84 12.18 14.85
C ASN A 28 -12.04 11.41 15.92
N GLU A 29 -11.78 10.12 15.68
CA GLU A 29 -10.92 9.30 16.55
C GLU A 29 -9.50 9.86 16.61
N ILE A 30 -8.89 10.18 15.47
CA ILE A 30 -7.55 10.78 15.37
C ILE A 30 -7.50 12.12 16.12
N LEU A 31 -8.49 13.01 15.87
CA LEU A 31 -8.52 14.34 16.49
C LEU A 31 -8.74 14.26 18.00
N SER A 32 -9.54 13.32 18.48
CA SER A 32 -9.80 13.15 19.92
C SER A 32 -8.67 12.46 20.67
N SER A 33 -7.99 11.49 20.02
CA SER A 33 -6.83 10.79 20.61
C SER A 33 -5.53 11.60 20.50
N GLY A 34 -5.49 12.59 19.60
CA GLY A 34 -4.27 13.34 19.29
C GLY A 34 -3.21 12.53 18.54
N THR A 35 -3.57 11.38 17.94
CA THR A 35 -2.59 10.49 17.29
C THR A 35 -3.09 9.93 15.96
N LEU A 36 -2.32 10.12 14.89
CA LEU A 36 -2.49 9.46 13.62
C LEU A 36 -1.63 8.17 13.60
N LYS A 37 -2.27 7.00 13.51
CA LYS A 37 -1.59 5.72 13.34
C LYS A 37 -1.44 5.40 11.86
N ALA A 38 -0.21 5.26 11.37
CA ALA A 38 0.11 4.93 9.98
C ALA A 38 0.78 3.54 9.88
N GLY A 39 0.14 2.61 9.17
CA GLY A 39 0.74 1.30 8.89
C GLY A 39 1.87 1.43 7.87
N THR A 40 3.03 0.84 8.16
CA THR A 40 4.18 0.86 7.25
C THR A 40 4.92 -0.49 7.23
N THR A 41 5.35 -0.92 6.03
CA THR A 41 6.06 -2.20 5.87
C THR A 41 7.55 -2.08 6.16
N GLY A 42 8.13 -0.90 5.99
CA GLY A 42 9.54 -0.63 6.25
C GLY A 42 10.52 -1.38 5.34
N ASP A 43 10.05 -1.88 4.21
CA ASP A 43 10.83 -2.70 3.25
C ASP A 43 10.72 -2.23 1.79
N PHE A 44 10.06 -1.10 1.54
CA PHE A 44 9.83 -0.55 0.19
C PHE A 44 10.64 0.73 -0.02
N ASN A 45 11.91 0.59 -0.36
CA ASN A 45 12.81 1.71 -0.63
C ASN A 45 12.51 2.35 -2.00
N PRO A 46 12.44 3.70 -2.13
CA PRO A 46 12.67 4.74 -1.12
C PRO A 46 11.38 5.21 -0.41
N PHE A 47 10.28 4.48 -0.52
CA PHE A 47 8.98 4.86 0.05
C PHE A 47 8.95 4.71 1.57
N SER A 48 9.29 3.53 2.06
CA SER A 48 9.45 3.26 3.49
C SER A 48 10.57 2.26 3.73
N THR A 49 11.52 2.61 4.56
CA THR A 49 12.58 1.72 5.03
C THR A 49 12.69 1.80 6.54
N ARG A 50 12.94 0.66 7.17
CA ARG A 50 13.22 0.58 8.59
C ARG A 50 14.71 0.39 8.81
N ASP A 51 15.31 1.27 9.58
CA ASP A 51 16.69 1.13 10.03
C ASP A 51 16.75 0.02 11.10
N PRO A 52 17.48 -1.08 10.88
CA PRO A 52 17.52 -2.18 11.82
C PRO A 52 18.25 -1.85 13.13
N ALA A 53 19.15 -0.85 13.15
CA ALA A 53 19.89 -0.45 14.33
C ALA A 53 19.07 0.43 15.27
N THR A 54 18.28 1.36 14.70
CA THR A 54 17.51 2.36 15.46
C THR A 54 16.02 2.06 15.50
N ASN A 55 15.55 1.11 14.70
CA ASN A 55 14.13 0.83 14.45
C ASN A 55 13.32 2.01 13.89
N LYS A 56 13.97 3.08 13.47
CA LYS A 56 13.30 4.24 12.89
C LYS A 56 12.92 4.00 11.43
N TYR A 57 11.77 4.53 11.06
CA TYR A 57 11.33 4.55 9.69
C TYR A 57 11.78 5.82 8.98
N GLN A 58 12.09 5.69 7.68
CA GLN A 58 12.44 6.82 6.80
C GLN A 58 11.95 6.51 5.38
N GLY A 59 11.73 7.55 4.58
CA GLY A 59 11.29 7.42 3.20
C GLY A 59 10.22 8.42 2.83
N TYR A 60 9.86 8.37 1.55
CA TYR A 60 8.84 9.25 0.99
C TYR A 60 7.50 9.17 1.74
N ASP A 61 6.98 7.95 1.99
CA ASP A 61 5.72 7.75 2.71
C ASP A 61 5.80 8.22 4.16
N ILE A 62 6.97 8.09 4.78
CA ILE A 62 7.19 8.53 6.16
C ILE A 62 7.07 10.06 6.24
N ASP A 63 7.69 10.78 5.29
CA ASP A 63 7.56 12.23 5.21
C ASP A 63 6.12 12.65 4.90
N VAL A 64 5.44 11.96 3.96
CA VAL A 64 4.05 12.26 3.59
C VAL A 64 3.09 12.07 4.76
N MET A 65 3.20 10.96 5.51
CA MET A 65 2.34 10.70 6.67
C MET A 65 2.64 11.64 7.83
N SER A 66 3.92 11.99 8.04
CA SER A 66 4.33 12.95 9.07
C SER A 66 3.80 14.35 8.78
N GLU A 67 3.80 14.77 7.51
CA GLU A 67 3.23 16.07 7.12
C GLU A 67 1.70 16.08 7.25
N LEU A 68 1.02 14.95 6.97
CA LEU A 68 -0.42 14.82 7.20
C LEU A 68 -0.74 14.99 8.69
N ALA A 69 -0.05 14.28 9.57
CA ALA A 69 -0.24 14.39 11.02
C ALA A 69 0.03 15.81 11.54
N LYS A 70 1.10 16.45 11.05
CA LYS A 70 1.44 17.82 11.36
C LYS A 70 0.32 18.80 10.97
N ASP A 71 -0.23 18.67 9.75
CA ASP A 71 -1.32 19.53 9.31
C ASP A 71 -2.63 19.29 10.09
N MET A 72 -2.81 18.07 10.63
CA MET A 72 -3.91 17.75 11.54
C MET A 72 -3.68 18.25 12.97
N GLY A 73 -2.47 18.67 13.32
CA GLY A 73 -2.08 19.07 14.68
C GLY A 73 -2.02 17.90 15.67
N VAL A 74 -1.68 16.69 15.19
CA VAL A 74 -1.59 15.46 15.98
C VAL A 74 -0.23 14.79 15.86
N GLU A 75 0.08 13.89 16.79
CA GLU A 75 1.29 13.06 16.73
C GLU A 75 1.15 11.97 15.68
N ILE A 76 2.29 11.49 15.16
CA ILE A 76 2.35 10.35 14.24
C ILE A 76 2.89 9.11 14.95
N GLU A 77 2.20 7.97 14.80
CA GLU A 77 2.67 6.65 15.23
C GLU A 77 2.79 5.74 14.01
N PHE A 78 3.99 5.25 13.72
CA PHE A 78 4.20 4.25 12.66
C PHE A 78 4.03 2.84 13.21
N VAL A 79 3.02 2.13 12.71
CA VAL A 79 2.68 0.76 13.10
C VAL A 79 3.27 -0.22 12.08
N ALA A 80 4.13 -1.14 12.56
CA ALA A 80 4.72 -2.16 11.69
C ALA A 80 3.64 -3.08 11.10
N THR A 81 3.73 -3.34 9.81
CA THR A 81 2.89 -4.31 9.09
C THR A 81 3.68 -4.97 7.97
N ASP A 82 3.07 -5.86 7.22
CA ASP A 82 3.61 -6.50 6.02
C ASP A 82 2.61 -6.46 4.86
N TRP A 83 3.07 -6.84 3.66
CA TRP A 83 2.25 -6.77 2.44
C TRP A 83 1.05 -7.74 2.44
N LYS A 84 1.10 -8.84 3.22
CA LYS A 84 -0.02 -9.78 3.37
C LYS A 84 -1.13 -9.20 4.25
N THR A 85 -0.75 -8.43 5.26
CA THR A 85 -1.64 -7.97 6.33
C THR A 85 -2.04 -6.51 6.21
N ILE A 86 -1.42 -5.74 5.28
CA ILE A 86 -1.63 -4.30 5.13
C ILE A 86 -3.11 -3.89 4.95
N VAL A 87 -3.90 -4.66 4.20
CA VAL A 87 -5.34 -4.41 4.03
C VAL A 87 -6.10 -4.76 5.30
N ASN A 88 -5.83 -5.94 5.86
CA ASN A 88 -6.52 -6.42 7.06
C ASN A 88 -6.25 -5.51 8.28
N GLY A 89 -5.07 -4.91 8.35
CA GLY A 89 -4.73 -3.97 9.42
C GLY A 89 -5.59 -2.71 9.41
N VAL A 90 -5.84 -2.13 8.22
CA VAL A 90 -6.77 -1.00 8.04
C VAL A 90 -8.21 -1.42 8.38
N VAL A 91 -8.66 -2.57 7.86
CA VAL A 91 -10.01 -3.08 8.11
C VAL A 91 -10.26 -3.36 9.59
N ALA A 92 -9.25 -3.85 10.29
CA ALA A 92 -9.33 -4.14 11.72
C ALA A 92 -9.05 -2.93 12.64
N GLY A 93 -8.82 -1.74 12.07
CA GLY A 93 -8.52 -0.53 12.85
C GLY A 93 -7.19 -0.57 13.60
N LYS A 94 -6.24 -1.40 13.19
CA LYS A 94 -4.89 -1.42 13.79
C LYS A 94 -4.13 -0.14 13.52
N TYR A 95 -4.41 0.47 12.39
CA TYR A 95 -3.94 1.79 11.97
C TYR A 95 -4.99 2.45 11.07
N HIS A 96 -4.94 3.76 11.01
CA HIS A 96 -5.94 4.60 10.36
C HIS A 96 -5.72 4.73 8.84
N ILE A 97 -4.47 4.53 8.39
CA ILE A 97 -4.01 4.82 7.02
C ILE A 97 -2.73 4.05 6.70
N THR A 98 -2.45 3.84 5.41
CA THR A 98 -1.11 3.44 4.92
C THR A 98 -0.73 4.27 3.71
N GLY A 99 0.58 4.42 3.43
CA GLY A 99 1.08 5.07 2.21
C GLY A 99 1.27 4.12 1.04
N SER A 100 1.46 4.68 -0.15
CA SER A 100 1.91 4.05 -1.42
C SER A 100 1.41 2.63 -1.71
N ALA A 101 0.15 2.38 -1.40
CA ALA A 101 -0.48 1.11 -1.74
C ALA A 101 -0.96 1.14 -3.20
N SER A 102 -0.59 0.13 -3.98
CA SER A 102 -1.10 -0.04 -5.35
C SER A 102 -2.61 -0.21 -5.35
N ILE A 103 -3.31 0.61 -6.13
CA ILE A 103 -4.74 0.45 -6.37
C ILE A 103 -4.95 -0.81 -7.21
N LYS A 104 -5.64 -1.80 -6.66
CA LYS A 104 -6.00 -3.04 -7.36
C LYS A 104 -7.35 -3.57 -6.92
N ALA A 105 -8.06 -4.24 -7.85
CA ALA A 105 -9.43 -4.73 -7.63
C ALA A 105 -9.59 -5.57 -6.36
N SER A 106 -8.62 -6.43 -6.04
CA SER A 106 -8.69 -7.28 -4.84
C SER A 106 -8.64 -6.48 -3.53
N ARG A 107 -7.88 -5.38 -3.49
CA ARG A 107 -7.79 -4.49 -2.32
C ARG A 107 -9.04 -3.61 -2.20
N MET A 108 -9.54 -3.08 -3.35
CA MET A 108 -10.74 -2.22 -3.37
C MET A 108 -12.01 -2.92 -2.89
N LYS A 109 -12.05 -4.27 -2.92
CA LYS A 109 -13.17 -5.04 -2.35
C LYS A 109 -13.22 -4.99 -0.82
N ALA A 110 -12.12 -4.69 -0.16
CA ALA A 110 -12.01 -4.77 1.30
C ALA A 110 -11.68 -3.43 1.97
N ALA A 111 -10.97 -2.53 1.29
CA ALA A 111 -10.56 -1.25 1.83
C ALA A 111 -10.85 -0.11 0.86
N GLY A 112 -11.00 1.09 1.39
CA GLY A 112 -11.07 2.34 0.62
C GLY A 112 -9.68 2.81 0.20
N PHE A 113 -9.66 3.71 -0.76
CA PHE A 113 -8.45 4.36 -1.25
C PHE A 113 -8.66 5.87 -1.33
N SER A 114 -7.59 6.61 -1.12
CA SER A 114 -7.53 8.02 -1.50
C SER A 114 -7.45 8.18 -3.02
N GLU A 115 -7.52 9.42 -3.50
CA GLU A 115 -6.99 9.77 -4.83
C GLU A 115 -5.51 9.40 -4.91
N SER A 116 -5.06 9.05 -6.12
CA SER A 116 -3.65 8.73 -6.35
C SER A 116 -2.80 10.00 -6.31
N TYR A 117 -1.66 9.93 -5.66
CA TYR A 117 -0.69 11.03 -5.59
C TYR A 117 0.65 10.69 -6.25
N LEU A 118 0.82 9.45 -6.70
CA LEU A 118 2.01 8.97 -7.41
C LEU A 118 1.63 7.76 -8.28
N ALA A 119 2.41 7.50 -9.31
CA ALA A 119 2.30 6.29 -10.12
C ALA A 119 3.66 5.64 -10.30
N VAL A 120 3.68 4.31 -10.37
CA VAL A 120 4.89 3.54 -10.65
C VAL A 120 4.71 2.68 -11.90
N VAL A 121 5.81 2.36 -12.55
CA VAL A 121 5.89 1.38 -13.63
C VAL A 121 6.87 0.30 -13.23
N PHE A 122 6.71 -0.91 -13.76
CA PHE A 122 7.52 -2.06 -13.38
C PHE A 122 8.55 -2.41 -14.45
N LYS A 123 9.73 -2.80 -13.97
CA LYS A 123 10.88 -3.23 -14.75
C LYS A 123 11.46 -4.52 -14.16
N PRO A 124 12.07 -5.37 -14.99
CA PRO A 124 12.78 -6.56 -14.54
C PRO A 124 14.24 -6.25 -14.22
N PHE A 125 14.78 -6.92 -13.23
CA PHE A 125 16.17 -6.77 -12.78
C PHE A 125 16.81 -8.14 -12.56
N THR A 126 18.12 -8.20 -12.76
CA THR A 126 18.96 -9.38 -12.55
C THR A 126 20.32 -8.97 -11.97
N THR A 127 21.28 -9.88 -11.92
CA THR A 127 22.66 -9.59 -11.53
C THR A 127 23.60 -9.58 -12.74
N THR A 128 24.77 -8.94 -12.61
CA THR A 128 25.76 -8.78 -13.69
C THR A 128 26.16 -10.12 -14.32
N ASP A 129 26.32 -11.17 -13.52
CA ASP A 129 26.70 -12.51 -13.97
C ASP A 129 25.63 -13.24 -14.81
N LYS A 130 24.39 -12.75 -14.75
CA LYS A 130 23.25 -13.31 -15.47
C LYS A 130 22.68 -12.37 -16.54
N PHE A 131 23.18 -11.14 -16.60
CA PHE A 131 22.60 -10.08 -17.42
C PHE A 131 22.48 -10.48 -18.90
N ASP A 132 23.52 -11.07 -19.47
CA ASP A 132 23.57 -11.47 -20.90
C ASP A 132 22.59 -12.60 -21.26
N LYS A 133 21.96 -13.25 -20.26
CA LYS A 133 20.95 -14.28 -20.49
C LYS A 133 19.58 -13.69 -20.84
N PHE A 134 19.38 -12.38 -20.59
CA PHE A 134 18.08 -11.74 -20.69
C PHE A 134 18.09 -10.56 -21.67
N SER A 135 17.15 -10.59 -22.60
CA SER A 135 16.89 -9.53 -23.58
C SER A 135 15.38 -9.36 -23.73
N GLY A 136 14.80 -8.38 -23.00
CA GLY A 136 13.37 -8.16 -23.00
C GLY A 136 12.56 -9.11 -22.11
N TRP A 137 11.26 -8.86 -22.05
CA TRP A 137 10.30 -9.60 -21.21
C TRP A 137 10.19 -11.08 -21.59
N GLU A 138 10.24 -11.40 -22.90
CA GLU A 138 10.05 -12.75 -23.40
C GLU A 138 11.19 -13.69 -23.02
N SER A 139 12.39 -13.16 -22.82
CA SER A 139 13.53 -13.96 -22.36
C SER A 139 13.36 -14.47 -20.93
N ILE A 140 12.49 -13.83 -20.14
CA ILE A 140 12.19 -14.18 -18.75
C ILE A 140 11.14 -15.29 -18.68
N ASN A 141 10.18 -15.31 -19.61
CA ASN A 141 9.09 -16.28 -19.64
C ASN A 141 9.51 -17.60 -20.27
N LYS A 142 10.52 -18.27 -19.70
CA LYS A 142 11.05 -19.54 -20.21
C LYS A 142 11.17 -20.55 -19.08
N ASP A 143 11.04 -21.82 -19.45
CA ASP A 143 11.32 -22.94 -18.55
C ASP A 143 12.74 -22.82 -17.96
N GLY A 144 12.88 -23.16 -16.68
CA GLY A 144 14.13 -23.07 -15.93
C GLY A 144 14.51 -21.66 -15.44
N VAL A 145 13.88 -20.59 -15.91
CA VAL A 145 14.08 -19.23 -15.36
C VAL A 145 13.36 -19.09 -14.03
N ARG A 146 14.10 -18.70 -13.00
CA ARG A 146 13.58 -18.50 -11.64
C ARG A 146 13.30 -17.02 -11.40
N VAL A 147 12.03 -16.68 -11.23
CA VAL A 147 11.61 -15.29 -10.96
C VAL A 147 11.15 -15.16 -9.52
N ALA A 148 11.78 -14.27 -8.77
CA ALA A 148 11.40 -14.00 -7.39
C ALA A 148 10.45 -12.81 -7.28
N THR A 149 9.47 -12.93 -6.39
CA THR A 149 8.54 -11.86 -6.01
C THR A 149 8.30 -11.88 -4.52
N THR A 150 7.69 -10.83 -3.97
CA THR A 150 7.35 -10.75 -2.54
C THR A 150 5.85 -10.99 -2.35
N LEU A 151 5.53 -11.94 -1.47
CA LEU A 151 4.17 -12.37 -1.16
C LEU A 151 3.30 -11.19 -0.66
N GLY A 152 2.06 -11.11 -1.15
CA GLY A 152 1.09 -10.08 -0.78
C GLY A 152 1.27 -8.72 -1.48
N THR A 153 2.39 -8.52 -2.20
CA THR A 153 2.59 -7.32 -3.03
C THR A 153 1.67 -7.31 -4.26
N ALA A 154 1.59 -6.18 -4.94
CA ALA A 154 0.88 -6.10 -6.21
C ALA A 154 1.60 -6.86 -7.32
N MET A 155 2.94 -6.96 -7.26
CA MET A 155 3.74 -7.67 -8.27
C MET A 155 3.52 -9.18 -8.28
N GLU A 156 3.17 -9.79 -7.14
CA GLU A 156 3.05 -11.24 -7.06
C GLU A 156 2.06 -11.84 -8.10
N PRO A 157 0.80 -11.39 -8.18
CA PRO A 157 -0.11 -11.89 -9.21
C PRO A 157 0.32 -11.49 -10.62
N MET A 158 0.88 -10.29 -10.82
CA MET A 158 1.34 -9.81 -12.12
C MET A 158 2.48 -10.67 -12.66
N VAL A 159 3.47 -10.99 -11.84
CA VAL A 159 4.62 -11.83 -12.23
C VAL A 159 4.17 -13.22 -12.63
N LYS A 160 3.19 -13.81 -11.91
CA LYS A 160 2.60 -15.10 -12.25
C LYS A 160 1.85 -15.07 -13.59
N GLU A 161 1.16 -13.97 -13.87
CA GLU A 161 0.47 -13.77 -15.14
C GLU A 161 1.43 -13.52 -16.31
N TRP A 162 2.48 -12.72 -16.10
CA TRP A 162 3.42 -12.34 -17.16
C TRP A 162 4.38 -13.45 -17.54
N PHE A 163 4.66 -14.37 -16.62
CA PHE A 163 5.66 -15.41 -16.82
C PHE A 163 5.10 -16.81 -16.46
N PRO A 164 4.04 -17.26 -17.16
CA PRO A 164 3.42 -18.56 -16.87
C PRO A 164 4.35 -19.76 -17.11
N ASN A 165 5.42 -19.60 -17.91
CA ASN A 165 6.39 -20.66 -18.21
C ASN A 165 7.63 -20.62 -17.29
N ALA A 166 7.79 -19.55 -16.49
CA ALA A 166 8.91 -19.43 -15.57
C ALA A 166 8.59 -20.03 -14.19
N ASN A 167 9.65 -20.32 -13.44
CA ASN A 167 9.52 -20.84 -12.08
C ASN A 167 9.39 -19.67 -11.08
N ILE A 168 8.18 -19.38 -10.64
CA ILE A 168 7.89 -18.23 -9.76
C ILE A 168 8.06 -18.62 -8.30
N LYS A 169 8.94 -17.89 -7.59
CA LYS A 169 9.18 -18.01 -6.15
C LYS A 169 8.65 -16.78 -5.42
N SER A 170 7.56 -16.94 -4.68
CA SER A 170 7.06 -15.91 -3.76
C SER A 170 7.75 -16.05 -2.40
N VAL A 171 8.40 -14.98 -1.92
CA VAL A 171 9.05 -14.94 -0.60
C VAL A 171 8.24 -14.09 0.38
N GLU A 172 8.22 -14.52 1.63
CA GLU A 172 7.49 -13.85 2.71
C GLU A 172 8.38 -12.81 3.41
N ALA A 173 7.78 -11.68 3.80
CA ALA A 173 8.47 -10.67 4.60
C ALA A 173 9.10 -11.27 5.87
N PRO A 174 10.28 -10.80 6.31
CA PRO A 174 10.99 -9.62 5.82
C PRO A 174 11.84 -9.86 4.55
N ALA A 175 11.86 -11.08 3.99
CA ALA A 175 12.59 -11.35 2.76
C ALA A 175 11.91 -10.65 1.56
N ARG A 176 12.75 -10.19 0.63
CA ARG A 176 12.32 -9.52 -0.60
C ARG A 176 12.82 -10.27 -1.83
N GLY A 177 12.06 -10.23 -2.92
CA GLY A 177 12.41 -10.91 -4.16
C GLY A 177 13.82 -10.57 -4.67
N TYR A 178 14.28 -9.32 -4.55
CA TYR A 178 15.62 -8.93 -4.95
C TYR A 178 16.75 -9.64 -4.16
N GLN A 179 16.51 -9.98 -2.89
CA GLN A 179 17.50 -10.70 -2.07
C GLN A 179 17.71 -12.13 -2.57
N GLU A 180 16.67 -12.76 -3.12
CA GLU A 180 16.79 -14.08 -3.75
C GLU A 180 17.68 -14.02 -4.99
N VAL A 181 17.60 -12.94 -5.75
CA VAL A 181 18.45 -12.73 -6.94
C VAL A 181 19.89 -12.43 -6.52
N LEU A 182 20.09 -11.56 -5.55
CA LEU A 182 21.44 -11.24 -5.01
C LEU A 182 22.15 -12.47 -4.44
N SER A 183 21.41 -13.41 -3.86
CA SER A 183 21.95 -14.66 -3.29
C SER A 183 22.06 -15.81 -4.30
N GLY A 184 21.71 -15.59 -5.58
CA GLY A 184 21.73 -16.61 -6.62
C GLY A 184 20.60 -17.65 -6.57
N ARG A 185 19.65 -17.52 -5.63
CA ARG A 185 18.49 -18.43 -5.50
C ARG A 185 17.39 -18.16 -6.50
N ALA A 186 17.40 -16.98 -7.14
CA ALA A 186 16.57 -16.64 -8.30
C ALA A 186 17.43 -15.98 -9.38
N ASP A 187 16.86 -15.78 -10.56
CA ASP A 187 17.56 -15.21 -11.70
C ASP A 187 17.08 -13.79 -11.99
N VAL A 188 15.80 -13.52 -11.81
CA VAL A 188 15.14 -12.25 -12.08
C VAL A 188 14.22 -11.86 -10.93
N PHE A 189 14.13 -10.58 -10.65
CA PHE A 189 13.04 -10.00 -9.89
C PHE A 189 12.40 -8.83 -10.64
N VAL A 190 11.11 -8.59 -10.40
CA VAL A 190 10.38 -7.46 -10.96
C VAL A 190 10.00 -6.53 -9.83
N THR A 191 10.28 -5.25 -10.02
CA THR A 191 9.88 -4.22 -9.06
C THR A 191 9.58 -2.89 -9.76
N SER A 192 9.14 -1.88 -9.01
CA SER A 192 9.00 -0.54 -9.57
C SER A 192 10.35 -0.03 -10.09
N LYS A 193 10.32 0.73 -11.18
CA LYS A 193 11.52 1.40 -11.70
C LYS A 193 12.22 2.22 -10.62
N LEU A 194 11.45 2.84 -9.74
CA LEU A 194 11.95 3.66 -8.63
C LEU A 194 12.73 2.83 -7.61
N GLU A 195 12.13 1.75 -7.07
CA GLU A 195 12.85 0.84 -6.17
C GLU A 195 14.07 0.22 -6.87
N GLY A 196 13.92 -0.21 -8.13
CA GLY A 196 15.02 -0.76 -8.91
C GLY A 196 16.20 0.19 -9.04
N SER A 197 15.96 1.49 -9.24
CA SER A 197 17.00 2.52 -9.29
C SER A 197 17.76 2.62 -7.97
N THR A 198 17.07 2.61 -6.84
CA THR A 198 17.72 2.65 -5.52
C THR A 198 18.51 1.36 -5.22
N LEU A 199 18.00 0.21 -5.68
CA LEU A 199 18.72 -1.07 -5.55
C LEU A 199 19.98 -1.11 -6.41
N LYS A 200 19.94 -0.58 -7.64
CA LYS A 200 21.13 -0.44 -8.50
C LYS A 200 22.21 0.45 -7.86
N ALA A 201 21.81 1.54 -7.21
CA ALA A 201 22.72 2.44 -6.49
C ALA A 201 23.36 1.74 -5.28
N LYS A 202 22.59 0.94 -4.54
CA LYS A 202 23.05 0.23 -3.34
C LYS A 202 23.86 -1.03 -3.64
N TYR A 203 23.51 -1.75 -4.71
CA TYR A 203 24.10 -3.03 -5.10
C TYR A 203 24.63 -2.94 -6.54
N PRO A 204 25.92 -2.64 -6.76
CA PRO A 204 26.49 -2.42 -8.10
C PRO A 204 26.36 -3.59 -9.07
N ASN A 205 26.16 -4.80 -8.55
CA ASN A 205 25.90 -6.00 -9.34
C ASN A 205 24.44 -6.16 -9.78
N VAL A 206 23.52 -5.33 -9.33
CA VAL A 206 22.14 -5.31 -9.83
C VAL A 206 22.09 -4.59 -11.17
N LYS A 207 21.49 -5.23 -12.16
CA LYS A 207 21.30 -4.71 -13.53
C LYS A 207 19.82 -4.71 -13.88
N GLU A 208 19.39 -3.64 -14.54
CA GLU A 208 18.07 -3.57 -15.17
C GLU A 208 18.14 -4.32 -16.50
N ILE A 209 17.21 -5.25 -16.72
CA ILE A 209 17.09 -5.92 -18.01
C ILE A 209 16.44 -4.94 -18.99
N GLU A 210 17.07 -4.75 -20.15
CA GLU A 210 16.52 -3.88 -21.19
C GLU A 210 15.22 -4.44 -21.73
N VAL A 211 14.17 -3.63 -21.72
CA VAL A 211 12.84 -3.97 -22.21
C VAL A 211 12.30 -2.84 -23.07
N ASP A 212 11.50 -3.17 -24.09
CA ASP A 212 10.92 -2.20 -25.02
C ASP A 212 10.09 -1.13 -24.29
N SER A 213 9.32 -1.56 -23.29
CA SER A 213 8.55 -0.67 -22.43
C SER A 213 8.41 -1.24 -21.03
N PRO A 214 8.33 -0.37 -20.00
CA PRO A 214 7.93 -0.81 -18.68
C PRO A 214 6.48 -1.30 -18.71
N ARG A 215 6.15 -2.26 -17.84
CA ARG A 215 4.79 -2.81 -17.76
C ARG A 215 3.98 -2.14 -16.65
N ASN A 216 2.68 -2.13 -16.86
CA ASN A 216 1.63 -1.89 -15.90
C ASN A 216 1.78 -0.61 -15.07
N PRO A 217 1.57 0.58 -15.67
CA PRO A 217 1.47 1.81 -14.89
C PRO A 217 0.44 1.62 -13.77
N THR A 218 0.90 1.73 -12.53
CA THR A 218 0.07 1.45 -11.36
C THR A 218 -0.02 2.70 -10.49
N PRO A 219 -1.23 3.26 -10.29
CA PRO A 219 -1.42 4.36 -9.36
C PRO A 219 -1.21 3.87 -7.92
N LEU A 220 -0.50 4.70 -7.14
CA LEU A 220 -0.30 4.52 -5.71
C LEU A 220 -1.19 5.50 -4.95
N ALA A 221 -1.84 5.01 -3.91
CA ALA A 221 -2.73 5.78 -3.07
C ALA A 221 -2.62 5.33 -1.61
N MET A 222 -3.29 6.05 -0.72
CA MET A 222 -3.40 5.68 0.69
C MET A 222 -4.54 4.68 0.88
N LEU A 223 -4.31 3.59 1.62
CA LEU A 223 -5.37 2.68 2.06
C LEU A 223 -6.07 3.28 3.28
N LEU A 224 -7.39 3.21 3.28
CA LEU A 224 -8.29 3.80 4.28
C LEU A 224 -9.43 2.82 4.60
N PRO A 225 -10.12 2.94 5.74
CA PRO A 225 -11.35 2.20 5.99
C PRO A 225 -12.40 2.49 4.91
N GLN A 226 -12.94 1.44 4.25
CA GLN A 226 -13.82 1.57 3.09
C GLN A 226 -15.12 2.34 3.38
N ALA A 227 -15.69 2.15 4.56
CA ALA A 227 -16.97 2.75 4.93
C ALA A 227 -16.85 4.20 5.44
N ASP A 228 -15.63 4.72 5.62
CA ASP A 228 -15.40 6.05 6.20
C ASP A 228 -15.19 7.12 5.13
N GLN A 229 -16.27 7.54 4.50
CA GLN A 229 -16.22 8.58 3.46
C GLN A 229 -15.76 9.93 4.01
N VAL A 230 -15.97 10.23 5.28
CA VAL A 230 -15.51 11.48 5.91
C VAL A 230 -14.00 11.52 5.95
N TRP A 231 -13.35 10.43 6.41
CA TRP A 231 -11.90 10.30 6.43
C TRP A 231 -11.29 10.29 5.03
N ILE A 232 -11.89 9.53 4.09
CA ILE A 232 -11.46 9.49 2.68
C ILE A 232 -11.53 10.89 2.05
N ASN A 233 -12.61 11.65 2.26
CA ASN A 233 -12.75 12.99 1.73
C ASN A 233 -11.73 13.97 2.32
N TYR A 234 -11.49 13.89 3.63
CA TYR A 234 -10.45 14.70 4.28
C TYR A 234 -9.09 14.47 3.65
N VAL A 235 -8.68 13.21 3.52
CA VAL A 235 -7.39 12.84 2.89
C VAL A 235 -7.32 13.31 1.44
N ASN A 236 -8.39 13.15 0.66
CA ASN A 236 -8.44 13.59 -0.73
C ASN A 236 -8.31 15.11 -0.87
N HIS A 237 -8.99 15.89 -0.03
CA HIS A 237 -8.84 17.34 -0.01
C HIS A 237 -7.42 17.76 0.41
N TRP A 238 -6.84 17.09 1.42
CA TRP A 238 -5.48 17.32 1.82
C TRP A 238 -4.48 17.04 0.68
N ILE A 239 -4.64 15.92 -0.06
CA ILE A 239 -3.83 15.60 -1.24
C ILE A 239 -3.92 16.72 -2.27
N LYS A 240 -5.12 17.22 -2.60
CA LYS A 240 -5.31 18.33 -3.57
C LYS A 240 -4.57 19.60 -3.12
N ILE A 241 -4.71 19.98 -1.86
CA ILE A 241 -4.05 21.17 -1.30
C ILE A 241 -2.52 21.01 -1.37
N LYS A 242 -2.00 19.85 -0.96
CA LYS A 242 -0.55 19.59 -0.95
C LYS A 242 0.03 19.47 -2.35
N THR A 243 -0.72 18.92 -3.30
CA THR A 243 -0.33 18.88 -4.72
C THR A 243 -0.22 20.29 -5.29
N ALA A 244 -1.23 21.16 -5.04
CA ALA A 244 -1.21 22.54 -5.49
C ALA A 244 -0.04 23.36 -4.89
N LYS A 245 0.40 23.01 -3.68
CA LYS A 245 1.56 23.61 -3.01
C LYS A 245 2.90 23.01 -3.42
N GLY A 246 2.92 22.00 -4.31
CA GLY A 246 4.15 21.34 -4.78
C GLY A 246 4.80 20.39 -3.77
N PHE A 247 4.12 20.08 -2.64
CA PHE A 247 4.69 19.26 -1.57
C PHE A 247 5.06 17.85 -2.06
N PHE A 248 4.17 17.16 -2.77
CA PHE A 248 4.45 15.81 -3.27
C PHE A 248 5.64 15.80 -4.24
N LYS A 249 5.74 16.82 -5.10
CA LYS A 249 6.87 16.96 -6.04
C LYS A 249 8.19 17.15 -5.29
N SER A 250 8.27 18.11 -4.37
CA SER A 250 9.49 18.39 -3.61
C SER A 250 9.90 17.21 -2.72
N THR A 251 8.92 16.50 -2.14
CA THR A 251 9.18 15.29 -1.35
C THR A 251 9.69 14.15 -2.23
N ALA A 252 9.13 13.97 -3.43
CA ALA A 252 9.61 12.99 -4.40
C ALA A 252 11.06 13.29 -4.82
N GLU A 253 11.38 14.53 -5.17
CA GLU A 253 12.74 14.97 -5.50
C GLU A 253 13.74 14.70 -4.36
N LYS A 254 13.35 14.96 -3.09
CA LYS A 254 14.17 14.65 -1.91
C LYS A 254 14.56 13.18 -1.84
N TRP A 255 13.68 12.28 -2.26
CA TRP A 255 13.88 10.84 -2.20
C TRP A 255 14.34 10.21 -3.53
N GLY A 256 14.62 11.04 -4.55
CA GLY A 256 15.09 10.58 -5.87
C GLY A 256 14.02 9.83 -6.69
N LEU A 257 12.75 10.22 -6.51
CA LEU A 257 11.58 9.69 -7.22
C LEU A 257 11.23 10.54 -8.45
#